data_19fec65123ac9f8d45ba46fa5f01cc7b
#
_entry.id   19fec65123ac9f8d45ba46fa5f01cc7b
#
_cell.length_a   1.000
_cell.length_b   1.000
_cell.length_c   1.000
_cell.angle_alpha   90.00
_cell.angle_beta   90.00
_cell.angle_gamma   90.00
#
_symmetry.space_group_name_H-M   'P 1'
#
loop_
_entity.id
_entity.type
_entity.pdbx_description
1 polymer ?
#
loop_
_entity_poly.entity_id
_entity_poly.type
_entity_poly.pdbx_seq_one_letter_code
_entity_poly.pdbx_strand_id
1 'polypeptide(L)'
;MDVRTKLEIGRRLRRRRENAGYTRERLGELCSLSPRFIANIELGDSTFSLDSLLTICQVLSCSSDHLLFGAETGDGSPWADTISRIRQFDPRYEPEINKILQAIVELLIKSEIYPDDLHKIS
;
A
#
# COMPACT_ATOMS: atom_id res chain seq x y z
N MET A 1 2.43 -13.94 15.23
CA MET A 1 3.23 -13.00 14.40
C MET A 1 4.59 -12.81 15.04
N ASP A 2 5.67 -12.95 14.29
CA ASP A 2 7.00 -12.86 14.85
C ASP A 2 7.44 -11.41 15.15
N VAL A 3 8.53 -11.28 15.88
CA VAL A 3 9.05 -9.97 16.32
C VAL A 3 9.44 -9.10 15.13
N ARG A 4 10.09 -9.69 14.14
CA ARG A 4 10.55 -8.96 12.95
C ARG A 4 9.38 -8.37 12.17
N THR A 5 8.36 -9.15 11.96
CA THR A 5 7.16 -8.70 11.25
C THR A 5 6.46 -7.57 11.99
N LYS A 6 6.35 -7.67 13.31
CA LYS A 6 5.76 -6.59 14.12
C LYS A 6 6.57 -5.29 14.02
N LEU A 7 7.89 -5.39 14.04
CA LEU A 7 8.75 -4.23 13.89
C LEU A 7 8.61 -3.57 12.53
N GLU A 8 8.53 -4.36 11.48
CA GLU A 8 8.37 -3.83 10.12
C GLU A 8 7.02 -3.12 9.95
N ILE A 9 5.95 -3.72 10.46
CA ILE A 9 4.63 -3.10 10.45
C ILE A 9 4.65 -1.79 11.22
N GLY A 10 5.26 -1.80 12.40
CA GLY A 10 5.37 -0.60 13.23
C GLY A 10 6.12 0.53 12.55
N ARG A 11 7.20 0.22 11.86
CA ARG A 11 7.98 1.21 11.11
C ARG A 11 7.16 1.82 9.97
N ARG A 12 6.40 1.01 9.26
CA ARG A 12 5.55 1.49 8.17
C ARG A 12 4.44 2.40 8.69
N LEU A 13 3.83 2.04 9.81
CA LEU A 13 2.84 2.91 10.46
C LEU A 13 3.46 4.24 10.86
N ARG A 14 4.60 4.22 11.53
CA ARG A 14 5.27 5.44 11.96
C ARG A 14 5.59 6.34 10.79
N ARG A 15 6.14 5.78 9.71
CA ARG A 15 6.49 6.55 8.51
C ARG A 15 5.25 7.21 7.91
N ARG A 16 4.16 6.46 7.79
CA ARG A 16 2.91 7.02 7.26
C ARG A 16 2.36 8.12 8.14
N ARG A 17 2.41 7.93 9.46
CA ARG A 17 1.95 8.93 10.41
C ARG A 17 2.78 10.21 10.29
N GLU A 18 4.09 10.08 10.30
CA GLU A 18 4.99 11.24 10.21
C GLU A 18 4.84 11.95 8.87
N ASN A 19 4.72 11.22 7.77
CA ASN A 19 4.51 11.81 6.45
C ASN A 19 3.19 12.57 6.35
N ALA A 20 2.17 12.13 7.09
CA ALA A 20 0.89 12.84 7.17
C ALA A 20 0.94 14.05 8.11
N GLY A 21 2.02 14.23 8.83
CA GLY A 21 2.17 15.35 9.76
C GLY A 21 1.45 15.15 11.09
N TYR A 22 1.11 13.91 11.44
CA TYR A 22 0.39 13.64 12.68
C TYR A 22 1.32 13.23 13.82
N THR A 23 1.04 13.75 15.01
CA THR A 23 1.57 13.19 16.25
C THR A 23 0.81 11.91 16.59
N ARG A 24 1.34 11.10 17.51
CA ARG A 24 0.62 9.92 18.02
C ARG A 24 -0.71 10.32 18.66
N GLU A 25 -0.72 11.44 19.37
CA GLU A 25 -1.93 11.99 20.00
C GLU A 25 -2.97 12.32 18.96
N ARG A 26 -2.56 13.00 17.88
CA ARG A 26 -3.49 13.42 16.84
C ARG A 26 -4.05 12.22 16.07
N LEU A 27 -3.18 11.28 15.71
CA LEU A 27 -3.64 10.05 15.06
C LEU A 27 -4.60 9.28 15.97
N GLY A 28 -4.29 9.21 17.26
CA GLY A 28 -5.16 8.57 18.24
C GLY A 28 -6.54 9.21 18.31
N GLU A 29 -6.61 10.53 18.32
CA GLU A 29 -7.90 11.25 18.29
C GLU A 29 -8.70 10.90 17.05
N LEU A 30 -8.06 10.92 15.88
CA LEU A 30 -8.74 10.66 14.61
C LEU A 30 -9.22 9.21 14.48
N CYS A 31 -8.51 8.28 15.11
CA CYS A 31 -8.83 6.85 15.05
C CYS A 31 -9.59 6.34 16.26
N SER A 32 -9.83 7.17 17.27
CA SER A 32 -10.39 6.74 18.57
C SER A 32 -9.54 5.68 19.23
N LEU A 33 -8.23 5.84 19.17
CA LEU A 33 -7.25 4.96 19.78
C LEU A 33 -6.35 5.76 20.73
N SER A 34 -5.85 5.11 21.77
CA SER A 34 -4.92 5.78 22.68
C SER A 34 -3.57 6.02 22.00
N PRO A 35 -2.87 7.12 22.31
CA PRO A 35 -1.52 7.34 21.80
C PRO A 35 -0.56 6.22 22.20
N ARG A 36 -0.77 5.63 23.38
CA ARG A 36 0.04 4.52 23.85
C ARG A 36 -0.13 3.27 23.00
N PHE A 37 -1.35 2.99 22.56
CA PHE A 37 -1.62 1.86 21.68
C PHE A 37 -0.89 2.06 20.33
N ILE A 38 -0.95 3.26 19.78
CA ILE A 38 -0.23 3.60 18.55
C ILE A 38 1.26 3.44 18.75
N ALA A 39 1.80 3.94 19.88
CA ALA A 39 3.22 3.79 20.20
C ALA A 39 3.62 2.32 20.31
N ASN A 40 2.80 1.49 20.93
CA ASN A 40 3.08 0.07 21.07
C ASN A 40 3.14 -0.64 19.71
N ILE A 41 2.26 -0.28 18.77
CA ILE A 41 2.31 -0.83 17.43
C ILE A 41 3.59 -0.38 16.72
N GLU A 42 3.92 0.89 16.81
CA GLU A 42 5.12 1.45 16.14
C GLU A 42 6.42 0.84 16.69
N LEU A 43 6.43 0.47 17.95
CA LEU A 43 7.60 -0.15 18.58
C LEU A 43 7.65 -1.68 18.40
N GLY A 44 6.62 -2.26 17.81
CA GLY A 44 6.57 -3.70 17.60
C GLY A 44 6.11 -4.50 18.82
N ASP A 45 5.57 -3.83 19.83
CA ASP A 45 5.08 -4.49 21.05
C ASP A 45 3.65 -5.02 20.91
N SER A 46 2.90 -4.47 19.97
CA SER A 46 1.52 -4.85 19.70
C SER A 46 1.28 -4.87 18.21
N THR A 47 0.13 -5.41 17.82
CA THR A 47 -0.32 -5.38 16.43
C THR A 47 -1.75 -4.86 16.38
N PHE A 48 -2.23 -4.61 15.16
CA PHE A 48 -3.59 -4.10 14.95
C PHE A 48 -4.63 -5.15 15.29
N SER A 49 -5.76 -4.70 15.86
CA SER A 49 -7.01 -5.41 15.66
C SER A 49 -7.50 -5.11 14.24
N LEU A 50 -8.42 -5.91 13.74
CA LEU A 50 -8.98 -5.65 12.42
C LEU A 50 -9.65 -4.26 12.36
N ASP A 51 -10.41 -3.90 13.39
CA ASP A 51 -11.08 -2.60 13.46
C ASP A 51 -10.07 -1.45 13.46
N SER A 52 -9.02 -1.55 14.27
CA SER A 52 -8.01 -0.49 14.34
C SER A 52 -7.25 -0.36 13.01
N LEU A 53 -6.96 -1.48 12.36
CA LEU A 53 -6.30 -1.47 11.05
C LEU A 53 -7.14 -0.73 10.01
N LEU A 54 -8.43 -1.04 9.93
CA LEU A 54 -9.34 -0.39 8.99
C LEU A 54 -9.41 1.12 9.24
N THR A 55 -9.54 1.52 10.49
CA THR A 55 -9.65 2.93 10.86
C THR A 55 -8.35 3.69 10.54
N ILE A 56 -7.21 3.12 10.88
CA ILE A 56 -5.91 3.73 10.60
C ILE A 56 -5.69 3.88 9.10
N CYS A 57 -6.02 2.87 8.32
CA CYS A 57 -5.90 2.92 6.87
C CYS A 57 -6.77 4.03 6.26
N GLN A 58 -7.98 4.20 6.77
CA GLN A 58 -8.86 5.27 6.31
C GLN A 58 -8.31 6.65 6.65
N VAL A 59 -7.84 6.83 7.87
CA VAL A 59 -7.31 8.14 8.31
C VAL A 59 -6.01 8.49 7.58
N LEU A 60 -5.13 7.52 7.37
CA LEU A 60 -3.86 7.75 6.71
C LEU A 60 -3.93 7.62 5.18
N SER A 61 -5.11 7.29 4.64
CA SER A 61 -5.31 7.09 3.19
C SER A 61 -4.29 6.11 2.59
N CYS A 62 -4.06 5.01 3.28
CA CYS A 62 -3.17 3.96 2.80
C CYS A 62 -3.88 2.62 2.80
N SER A 63 -3.32 1.65 2.07
CA SER A 63 -3.89 0.32 2.01
C SER A 63 -3.41 -0.53 3.18
N SER A 64 -4.21 -1.52 3.57
CA SER A 64 -3.80 -2.50 4.56
C SER A 64 -2.61 -3.33 4.04
N ASP A 65 -2.56 -3.59 2.74
CA ASP A 65 -1.43 -4.30 2.13
C ASP A 65 -0.12 -3.54 2.32
N HIS A 66 -0.16 -2.22 2.21
CA HIS A 66 1.02 -1.40 2.47
C HIS A 66 1.51 -1.56 3.90
N LEU A 67 0.62 -1.44 4.88
CA LEU A 67 1.00 -1.53 6.29
C LEU A 67 1.46 -2.93 6.67
N LEU A 68 0.75 -3.96 6.22
CA LEU A 68 1.01 -5.33 6.64
C LEU A 68 2.17 -5.99 5.89
N PHE A 69 2.29 -5.72 4.61
CA PHE A 69 3.24 -6.44 3.75
C PHE A 69 4.26 -5.55 3.07
N GLY A 70 4.12 -4.24 3.21
CA GLY A 70 4.99 -3.30 2.51
C GLY A 70 4.67 -3.18 1.02
N ALA A 71 3.55 -3.75 0.58
CA ALA A 71 3.13 -3.64 -0.81
C ALA A 71 2.63 -2.22 -1.08
N GLU A 72 3.32 -1.50 -1.93
CA GLU A 72 2.95 -0.15 -2.29
C GLU A 72 2.56 -0.08 -3.75
N THR A 73 1.50 0.70 -4.02
CA THR A 73 1.23 1.13 -5.37
C THR A 73 2.34 2.06 -5.87
N GLY A 74 3.04 2.69 -4.94
CA GLY A 74 4.16 3.55 -5.25
C GLY A 74 5.49 2.94 -4.85
N ASP A 75 5.83 1.77 -5.39
CA ASP A 75 7.06 1.04 -5.08
C ASP A 75 8.32 1.61 -5.74
N GLY A 76 8.20 2.78 -6.36
CA GLY A 76 9.27 3.40 -7.11
C GLY A 76 9.25 3.07 -8.59
N SER A 77 8.30 2.26 -9.05
CA SER A 77 8.19 1.97 -10.47
C SER A 77 7.69 3.21 -11.24
N PRO A 78 8.16 3.42 -12.47
CA PRO A 78 7.75 4.58 -13.25
C PRO A 78 6.25 4.67 -13.52
N TRP A 79 5.57 3.54 -13.57
CA TRP A 79 4.13 3.51 -13.87
C TRP A 79 3.22 3.75 -12.67
N ALA A 80 3.74 3.65 -11.43
CA ALA A 80 2.92 3.81 -10.23
C ALA A 80 2.25 5.18 -10.17
N ASP A 81 3.01 6.25 -10.45
CA ASP A 81 2.50 7.60 -10.49
C ASP A 81 1.49 7.78 -11.63
N THR A 82 1.78 7.20 -12.80
CA THR A 82 0.89 7.26 -13.95
C THR A 82 -0.46 6.61 -13.65
N ILE A 83 -0.46 5.44 -12.99
CA ILE A 83 -1.69 4.76 -12.59
C ILE A 83 -2.49 5.61 -11.61
N SER A 84 -1.80 6.25 -10.65
CA SER A 84 -2.46 7.15 -9.70
C SER A 84 -3.16 8.31 -10.40
N ARG A 85 -2.53 8.88 -11.41
CA ARG A 85 -3.14 9.95 -12.22
C ARG A 85 -4.35 9.48 -13.00
N ILE A 86 -4.27 8.29 -13.56
CA ILE A 86 -5.39 7.69 -14.31
C ILE A 86 -6.63 7.59 -13.43
N ARG A 87 -6.46 7.20 -12.17
CA ARG A 87 -7.57 7.04 -11.23
C ARG A 87 -8.29 8.35 -10.90
N GLN A 88 -7.68 9.48 -11.17
CA GLN A 88 -8.26 10.78 -10.88
C GLN A 88 -9.18 11.29 -11.99
N PHE A 89 -9.19 10.62 -13.14
CA PHE A 89 -10.05 11.01 -14.25
C PHE A 89 -11.50 10.57 -14.04
N ASP A 90 -12.39 11.14 -14.85
CA ASP A 90 -13.81 10.86 -14.81
C ASP A 90 -14.05 9.36 -15.02
N PRO A 91 -14.88 8.71 -14.18
CA PRO A 91 -15.16 7.27 -14.31
C PRO A 91 -15.74 6.84 -15.65
N ARG A 92 -16.30 7.75 -16.44
CA ARG A 92 -16.84 7.40 -17.77
C ARG A 92 -15.77 6.84 -18.72
N TYR A 93 -14.50 7.14 -18.46
CA TYR A 93 -13.39 6.65 -19.27
C TYR A 93 -12.85 5.30 -18.81
N GLU A 94 -13.33 4.77 -17.69
CA GLU A 94 -12.84 3.50 -17.16
C GLU A 94 -12.88 2.34 -18.13
N PRO A 95 -13.97 2.12 -18.92
CA PRO A 95 -13.99 0.97 -19.81
C PRO A 95 -12.89 0.99 -20.87
N GLU A 96 -12.60 2.16 -21.44
CA GLU A 96 -11.53 2.30 -22.44
C GLU A 96 -10.16 2.14 -21.83
N ILE A 97 -9.95 2.76 -20.67
CA ILE A 97 -8.69 2.64 -19.91
C ILE A 97 -8.45 1.19 -19.51
N ASN A 98 -9.49 0.51 -19.02
CA ASN A 98 -9.37 -0.88 -18.62
C ASN A 98 -8.99 -1.80 -19.77
N LYS A 99 -9.52 -1.55 -20.97
CA LYS A 99 -9.14 -2.32 -22.15
C LYS A 99 -7.66 -2.19 -22.46
N ILE A 100 -7.13 -0.98 -22.36
CA ILE A 100 -5.71 -0.73 -22.62
C ILE A 100 -4.85 -1.41 -21.56
N LEU A 101 -5.22 -1.27 -20.29
CA LEU A 101 -4.48 -1.89 -19.19
C LEU A 101 -4.50 -3.41 -19.27
N GLN A 102 -5.64 -4.00 -19.65
CA GLN A 102 -5.73 -5.44 -19.86
C GLN A 102 -4.84 -5.93 -20.98
N ALA A 103 -4.74 -5.17 -22.07
CA ALA A 103 -3.84 -5.51 -23.16
C ALA A 103 -2.39 -5.55 -22.68
N ILE A 104 -1.99 -4.62 -21.82
CA ILE A 104 -0.67 -4.60 -21.21
C ILE A 104 -0.46 -5.85 -20.35
N VAL A 105 -1.43 -6.20 -19.51
CA VAL A 105 -1.36 -7.38 -18.65
C VAL A 105 -1.21 -8.65 -19.51
N GLU A 106 -1.98 -8.78 -20.57
CA GLU A 106 -1.89 -9.93 -21.46
C GLU A 106 -0.50 -10.05 -22.10
N LEU A 107 0.07 -8.93 -22.51
CA LEU A 107 1.43 -8.91 -23.06
C LEU A 107 2.45 -9.40 -22.02
N LEU A 108 2.32 -8.95 -20.76
CA LEU A 108 3.23 -9.36 -19.68
C LEU A 108 3.07 -10.84 -19.36
N ILE A 109 1.85 -11.35 -19.36
CA ILE A 109 1.60 -12.77 -19.12
C ILE A 109 2.25 -13.61 -20.21
N LYS A 110 2.13 -13.22 -21.47
CA LYS A 110 2.78 -13.92 -22.57
C LYS A 110 4.29 -13.93 -22.42
N SER A 111 4.87 -12.81 -21.98
CA SER A 111 6.30 -12.72 -21.73
C SER A 111 6.75 -13.66 -20.62
N GLU A 112 5.96 -13.81 -19.57
CA GLU A 112 6.27 -14.71 -18.46
C GLU A 112 6.14 -16.17 -18.85
N ILE A 113 5.16 -16.49 -19.70
CA ILE A 113 4.94 -17.87 -20.16
C ILE A 113 6.09 -18.33 -21.05
N TYR A 114 6.66 -17.44 -21.86
CA TYR A 114 7.69 -17.77 -22.82
C TYR A 114 8.97 -16.94 -22.66
N PRO A 115 9.47 -16.76 -21.43
CA PRO A 115 10.64 -15.91 -21.22
C PRO A 115 11.91 -16.46 -21.89
N ASP A 116 12.08 -17.78 -21.87
CA ASP A 116 13.25 -18.42 -22.45
C ASP A 116 13.25 -18.33 -23.98
N ASP A 117 12.08 -18.42 -24.58
CA ASP A 117 11.93 -18.28 -26.02
C ASP A 117 12.34 -16.89 -26.48
N LEU A 118 11.98 -15.87 -25.71
CA LEU A 118 12.35 -14.50 -26.01
C LEU A 118 13.87 -14.31 -25.91
N HIS A 119 14.49 -14.91 -24.89
CA HIS A 119 15.93 -14.83 -24.71
C HIS A 119 16.70 -15.64 -25.76
N LYS A 120 16.16 -16.77 -26.19
CA LYS A 120 16.78 -17.60 -27.21
C LYS A 120 16.73 -16.97 -28.59
N ILE A 121 15.71 -16.22 -28.84
CA ILE A 121 15.54 -15.51 -30.12
C ILE A 121 16.48 -14.33 -30.19
N SER A 122 16.73 -13.73 -29.07
CA SER A 122 17.68 -12.64 -28.96
C SER A 122 19.10 -13.19 -28.73
#